data_3c74100af4e5277b42924372d3043e12
#
_entry.id   3c74100af4e5277b42924372d3043e12
#
_cell.length_a   1.000
_cell.length_b   1.000
_cell.length_c   1.000
_cell.angle_alpha   90.00
_cell.angle_beta   90.00
_cell.angle_gamma   90.00
#
_symmetry.space_group_name_H-M   'P 1'
#
loop_
_entity.id
_entity.type
_entity.pdbx_description
1 polymer ?
#
loop_
_entity_poly.entity_id
_entity_poly.type
_entity_poly.pdbx_seq_one_letter_code
_entity_poly.pdbx_strand_id
1 'polypeptide(L)'
;RELRKKETARANWIAGVSHDIRTPLSMIMGYAGHLLGDANLTDRQKKELDVICRQSQRMKNLVNDLNLASKLEYNMQPTDLEEINIVAVVRQTVVDFINTNPEEKYPIQWLTEDSLGICLVEADKGLIGRAAGNLLQNSINHNPEGCSIYVTVEKDKDRCRIRVEDDGQGITEEQLEKLNHEPHYMMCDENVTGQRHGLGLLIVRQIAQVHGGTMQIGHSRYGGFEVII
;
A
#
# COMPACT_ATOMS: atom_id res chain seq x y z
N ARG A 1 -18.99 -14.92 22.01
CA ARG A 1 -19.79 -13.66 22.08
C ARG A 1 -19.00 -12.52 22.72
N GLU A 2 -18.23 -12.78 23.77
CA GLU A 2 -17.38 -11.77 24.45
C GLU A 2 -16.18 -11.35 23.58
N LEU A 3 -15.53 -12.30 22.89
CA LEU A 3 -14.40 -12.02 22.00
C LEU A 3 -14.81 -11.02 20.89
N ARG A 4 -15.90 -11.29 20.19
CA ARG A 4 -16.44 -10.38 19.17
C ARG A 4 -16.75 -8.97 19.70
N LYS A 5 -17.24 -8.86 20.94
CA LYS A 5 -17.48 -7.54 21.56
C LYS A 5 -16.19 -6.76 21.79
N LYS A 6 -15.11 -7.44 22.22
CA LYS A 6 -13.79 -6.83 22.41
C LYS A 6 -13.17 -6.40 21.08
N GLU A 7 -13.29 -7.22 20.06
CA GLU A 7 -12.82 -6.93 18.69
C GLU A 7 -13.55 -5.72 18.12
N THR A 8 -14.89 -5.69 18.18
CA THR A 8 -15.68 -4.54 17.73
C THR A 8 -15.33 -3.27 18.51
N ALA A 9 -15.16 -3.35 19.82
CA ALA A 9 -14.78 -2.20 20.63
C ALA A 9 -13.40 -1.66 20.23
N ARG A 10 -12.42 -2.54 19.94
CA ARG A 10 -11.08 -2.17 19.49
C ARG A 10 -11.10 -1.49 18.13
N ALA A 11 -11.84 -2.05 17.17
CA ALA A 11 -11.97 -1.45 15.84
C ALA A 11 -12.66 -0.07 15.90
N ASN A 12 -13.72 0.07 16.70
CA ASN A 12 -14.39 1.35 16.90
C ASN A 12 -13.49 2.37 17.59
N TRP A 13 -12.68 1.94 18.56
CA TRP A 13 -11.70 2.82 19.20
C TRP A 13 -10.65 3.31 18.22
N ILE A 14 -10.08 2.42 17.37
CA ILE A 14 -9.12 2.80 16.31
C ILE A 14 -9.77 3.77 15.32
N ALA A 15 -11.02 3.54 14.94
CA ALA A 15 -11.76 4.44 14.04
C ALA A 15 -11.96 5.83 14.66
N GLY A 16 -12.30 5.90 15.95
CA GLY A 16 -12.44 7.16 16.69
C GLY A 16 -11.11 7.93 16.76
N VAL A 17 -10.05 7.29 17.21
CA VAL A 17 -8.70 7.87 17.28
C VAL A 17 -8.24 8.33 15.88
N SER A 18 -8.50 7.53 14.85
CA SER A 18 -8.17 7.88 13.46
C SER A 18 -8.88 9.16 13.00
N HIS A 19 -10.14 9.33 13.37
CA HIS A 19 -10.90 10.55 13.08
C HIS A 19 -10.30 11.76 13.80
N ASP A 20 -10.01 11.60 15.10
CA ASP A 20 -9.50 12.71 15.94
C ASP A 20 -8.09 13.15 15.55
N ILE A 21 -7.27 12.25 14.99
CA ILE A 21 -5.95 12.59 14.42
C ILE A 21 -6.09 13.24 13.04
N ARG A 22 -7.06 12.83 12.21
CA ARG A 22 -7.22 13.35 10.85
C ARG A 22 -7.54 14.85 10.85
N THR A 23 -8.34 15.30 11.81
CA THR A 23 -8.76 16.71 11.91
C THR A 23 -7.57 17.66 12.08
N PRO A 24 -6.71 17.54 13.12
CA PRO A 24 -5.55 18.40 13.27
C PRO A 24 -4.55 18.27 12.12
N LEU A 25 -4.36 17.07 11.55
CA LEU A 25 -3.49 16.92 10.38
C LEU A 25 -3.99 17.71 9.17
N SER A 26 -5.30 17.69 8.91
CA SER A 26 -5.89 18.47 7.82
C SER A 26 -5.72 19.97 8.02
N MET A 27 -5.78 20.44 9.27
CA MET A 27 -5.51 21.85 9.61
C MET A 27 -4.04 22.21 9.37
N ILE A 28 -3.10 21.36 9.82
CA ILE A 28 -1.66 21.55 9.59
C ILE A 28 -1.36 21.63 8.09
N MET A 29 -1.90 20.70 7.31
CA MET A 29 -1.74 20.69 5.85
C MET A 29 -2.34 21.94 5.21
N GLY A 30 -3.52 22.37 5.66
CA GLY A 30 -4.19 23.57 5.15
C GLY A 30 -3.38 24.83 5.40
N TYR A 31 -2.88 25.04 6.63
CA TYR A 31 -2.04 26.19 6.96
C TYR A 31 -0.69 26.17 6.24
N ALA A 32 -0.02 25.02 6.19
CA ALA A 32 1.25 24.89 5.48
C ALA A 32 1.08 25.14 3.97
N GLY A 33 0.01 24.60 3.36
CA GLY A 33 -0.31 24.85 1.96
C GLY A 33 -0.66 26.31 1.67
N HIS A 34 -1.39 26.96 2.56
CA HIS A 34 -1.70 28.40 2.44
C HIS A 34 -0.42 29.25 2.51
N LEU A 35 0.47 28.96 3.46
CA LEU A 35 1.74 29.67 3.60
C LEU A 35 2.64 29.46 2.37
N LEU A 36 2.67 28.28 1.77
CA LEU A 36 3.44 28.02 0.54
C LEU A 36 3.04 28.91 -0.64
N GLY A 37 1.83 29.46 -0.63
CA GLY A 37 1.36 30.45 -1.61
C GLY A 37 1.89 31.88 -1.41
N ASP A 38 2.57 32.18 -0.29
CA ASP A 38 3.12 33.52 -0.04
C ASP A 38 4.38 33.76 -0.88
N ALA A 39 4.36 34.81 -1.68
CA ALA A 39 5.48 35.22 -2.54
C ALA A 39 6.74 35.68 -1.77
N ASN A 40 6.58 36.04 -0.48
CA ASN A 40 7.66 36.59 0.35
C ASN A 40 8.48 35.53 1.11
N LEU A 41 8.16 34.23 0.92
CA LEU A 41 8.91 33.15 1.57
C LEU A 41 10.32 32.99 0.99
N THR A 42 11.28 32.84 1.90
CA THR A 42 12.63 32.42 1.55
C THR A 42 12.64 30.96 1.07
N ASP A 43 13.63 30.57 0.27
CA ASP A 43 13.78 29.19 -0.20
C ASP A 43 13.89 28.18 0.95
N ARG A 44 14.49 28.57 2.06
CA ARG A 44 14.56 27.76 3.27
C ARG A 44 13.16 27.50 3.85
N GLN A 45 12.36 28.54 4.01
CA GLN A 45 11.00 28.45 4.54
C GLN A 45 10.10 27.59 3.63
N LYS A 46 10.22 27.75 2.31
CA LYS A 46 9.50 26.88 1.34
C LYS A 46 9.85 25.40 1.53
N LYS A 47 11.15 25.08 1.67
CA LYS A 47 11.59 23.70 1.92
C LYS A 47 11.06 23.16 3.26
N GLU A 48 11.08 23.96 4.33
CA GLU A 48 10.56 23.56 5.63
C GLU A 48 9.04 23.29 5.58
N LEU A 49 8.27 24.16 4.93
CA LEU A 49 6.83 23.98 4.73
C LEU A 49 6.51 22.74 3.87
N ASP A 50 7.28 22.52 2.82
CA ASP A 50 7.14 21.33 1.97
C ASP A 50 7.39 20.03 2.76
N VAL A 51 8.40 20.02 3.66
CA VAL A 51 8.61 18.91 4.59
C VAL A 51 7.40 18.70 5.51
N ILE A 52 6.83 19.79 6.06
CA ILE A 52 5.64 19.72 6.92
C ILE A 52 4.46 19.12 6.15
N CYS A 53 4.20 19.58 4.93
CA CYS A 53 3.13 19.04 4.08
C CYS A 53 3.32 17.55 3.81
N ARG A 54 4.53 17.15 3.39
CA ARG A 54 4.84 15.73 3.11
C ARG A 54 4.68 14.84 4.35
N GLN A 55 5.20 15.26 5.50
CA GLN A 55 5.07 14.47 6.74
C GLN A 55 3.63 14.40 7.23
N SER A 56 2.87 15.48 7.12
CA SER A 56 1.45 15.48 7.47
C SER A 56 0.64 14.57 6.56
N GLN A 57 0.90 14.58 5.24
CA GLN A 57 0.27 13.65 4.30
C GLN A 57 0.64 12.21 4.62
N ARG A 58 1.91 11.95 4.97
CA ARG A 58 2.37 10.63 5.39
C ARG A 58 1.62 10.14 6.64
N MET A 59 1.49 10.98 7.67
CA MET A 59 0.73 10.62 8.87
C MET A 59 -0.73 10.34 8.56
N LYS A 60 -1.36 11.15 7.69
CA LYS A 60 -2.74 10.92 7.23
C LYS A 60 -2.90 9.55 6.56
N ASN A 61 -1.95 9.19 5.70
CA ASN A 61 -1.96 7.89 5.03
C ASN A 61 -1.81 6.74 6.04
N LEU A 62 -0.89 6.83 7.00
CA LEU A 62 -0.70 5.84 8.06
C LEU A 62 -1.96 5.64 8.92
N VAL A 63 -2.62 6.73 9.29
CA VAL A 63 -3.89 6.67 10.06
C VAL A 63 -5.00 6.00 9.24
N ASN A 64 -5.08 6.30 7.95
CA ASN A 64 -6.04 5.64 7.06
C ASN A 64 -5.74 4.15 6.89
N ASP A 65 -4.47 3.79 6.77
CA ASP A 65 -4.01 2.41 6.65
C ASP A 65 -4.30 1.61 7.92
N LEU A 66 -4.02 2.18 9.10
CA LEU A 66 -4.35 1.55 10.37
C LEU A 66 -5.85 1.31 10.53
N ASN A 67 -6.67 2.29 10.15
CA ASN A 67 -8.12 2.16 10.21
C ASN A 67 -8.63 1.08 9.23
N LEU A 68 -8.11 1.05 8.00
CA LEU A 68 -8.46 0.03 7.01
C LEU A 68 -8.03 -1.36 7.49
N ALA A 69 -6.78 -1.52 7.92
CA ALA A 69 -6.27 -2.79 8.43
C ALA A 69 -7.14 -3.32 9.58
N SER A 70 -7.48 -2.46 10.55
CA SER A 70 -8.35 -2.82 11.65
C SER A 70 -9.75 -3.27 11.19
N LYS A 71 -10.35 -2.55 10.24
CA LYS A 71 -11.68 -2.91 9.72
C LYS A 71 -11.68 -4.22 8.95
N LEU A 72 -10.63 -4.47 8.15
CA LEU A 72 -10.50 -5.73 7.40
C LEU A 72 -10.25 -6.90 8.36
N GLU A 73 -9.39 -6.73 9.37
CA GLU A 73 -9.08 -7.78 10.37
C GLU A 73 -10.34 -8.27 11.11
N TYR A 74 -11.24 -7.35 11.45
CA TYR A 74 -12.45 -7.68 12.19
C TYR A 74 -13.69 -7.88 11.32
N ASN A 75 -13.52 -7.99 9.99
CA ASN A 75 -14.63 -8.11 9.03
C ASN A 75 -15.69 -6.99 9.18
N MET A 76 -15.25 -5.79 9.51
CA MET A 76 -16.10 -4.60 9.69
C MET A 76 -16.10 -3.69 8.45
N GLN A 77 -15.27 -3.98 7.45
CA GLN A 77 -15.29 -3.30 6.17
C GLN A 77 -16.35 -3.96 5.28
N PRO A 78 -17.43 -3.26 4.93
CA PRO A 78 -18.32 -3.76 3.89
C PRO A 78 -17.52 -3.84 2.58
N THR A 79 -17.55 -4.98 1.92
CA THR A 79 -16.96 -5.19 0.61
C THR A 79 -18.03 -4.98 -0.45
N ASP A 80 -17.74 -4.14 -1.42
CA ASP A 80 -18.58 -3.94 -2.61
C ASP A 80 -18.10 -4.87 -3.72
N LEU A 81 -18.52 -6.14 -3.64
CA LEU A 81 -18.12 -7.15 -4.60
C LEU A 81 -18.94 -6.97 -5.88
N GLU A 82 -18.26 -6.74 -6.98
CA GLU A 82 -18.80 -6.64 -8.33
C GLU A 82 -17.94 -7.43 -9.32
N GLU A 83 -18.51 -7.82 -10.45
CA GLU A 83 -17.73 -8.42 -11.52
C GLU A 83 -16.84 -7.36 -12.17
N ILE A 84 -15.53 -7.44 -11.93
CA ILE A 84 -14.54 -6.49 -12.43
C ILE A 84 -13.54 -7.17 -13.37
N ASN A 85 -13.03 -6.42 -14.33
CA ASN A 85 -11.83 -6.83 -15.07
C ASN A 85 -10.58 -6.43 -14.28
N ILE A 86 -9.93 -7.41 -13.65
CA ILE A 86 -8.77 -7.18 -12.78
C ILE A 86 -7.58 -6.59 -13.54
N VAL A 87 -7.40 -6.98 -14.83
CA VAL A 87 -6.35 -6.43 -15.70
C VAL A 87 -6.53 -4.92 -15.87
N ALA A 88 -7.78 -4.48 -16.10
CA ALA A 88 -8.09 -3.07 -16.26
C ALA A 88 -7.88 -2.28 -14.96
N VAL A 89 -8.29 -2.84 -13.82
CA VAL A 89 -8.13 -2.19 -12.50
C VAL A 89 -6.66 -2.01 -12.15
N VAL A 90 -5.85 -3.07 -12.28
CA VAL A 90 -4.42 -3.02 -11.96
C VAL A 90 -3.68 -2.08 -12.94
N ARG A 91 -3.98 -2.16 -14.24
CA ARG A 91 -3.39 -1.26 -15.25
C ARG A 91 -3.72 0.20 -14.96
N GLN A 92 -4.97 0.52 -14.59
CA GLN A 92 -5.35 1.87 -14.21
C GLN A 92 -4.57 2.34 -12.97
N THR A 93 -4.44 1.48 -11.96
CA THR A 93 -3.65 1.78 -10.76
C THR A 93 -2.20 2.09 -11.10
N VAL A 94 -1.58 1.33 -12.00
CA VAL A 94 -0.19 1.58 -12.47
C VAL A 94 -0.10 2.93 -13.17
N VAL A 95 -1.04 3.25 -14.07
CA VAL A 95 -1.06 4.55 -14.78
C VAL A 95 -1.21 5.71 -13.80
N ASP A 96 -2.16 5.62 -12.86
CA ASP A 96 -2.38 6.65 -11.84
C ASP A 96 -1.14 6.83 -10.95
N PHE A 97 -0.48 5.71 -10.62
CA PHE A 97 0.73 5.73 -9.83
C PHE A 97 1.90 6.41 -10.52
N ILE A 98 2.12 6.13 -11.82
CA ILE A 98 3.14 6.81 -12.65
C ILE A 98 2.86 8.31 -12.73
N ASN A 99 1.60 8.70 -12.94
CA ASN A 99 1.21 10.10 -13.03
C ASN A 99 1.42 10.89 -11.73
N THR A 100 1.30 10.22 -10.58
CA THR A 100 1.49 10.85 -9.26
C THR A 100 2.92 10.78 -8.74
N ASN A 101 3.74 9.88 -9.28
CA ASN A 101 5.13 9.66 -8.90
C ASN A 101 6.04 9.70 -10.15
N PRO A 102 6.26 10.87 -10.77
CA PRO A 102 6.98 11.00 -12.03
C PRO A 102 8.52 10.90 -11.86
N GLU A 103 9.00 10.09 -10.91
CA GLU A 103 10.44 9.92 -10.72
C GLU A 103 11.00 8.89 -11.70
N GLU A 104 11.89 9.31 -12.59
CA GLU A 104 12.52 8.46 -13.62
C GLU A 104 13.30 7.27 -13.06
N LYS A 105 13.69 7.32 -11.78
CA LYS A 105 14.43 6.24 -11.12
C LYS A 105 13.57 5.02 -10.75
N TYR A 106 12.24 5.08 -10.97
CA TYR A 106 11.32 3.96 -10.72
C TYR A 106 10.52 3.62 -11.98
N PRO A 107 11.15 3.14 -13.05
CA PRO A 107 10.43 2.71 -14.25
C PRO A 107 9.54 1.51 -13.92
N ILE A 108 8.27 1.57 -14.33
CA ILE A 108 7.31 0.49 -14.17
C ILE A 108 7.07 -0.19 -15.51
N GLN A 109 7.29 -1.50 -15.58
CA GLN A 109 7.08 -2.31 -16.76
C GLN A 109 5.82 -3.18 -16.57
N TRP A 110 4.90 -3.05 -17.51
CA TRP A 110 3.72 -3.89 -17.60
C TRP A 110 4.02 -5.13 -18.44
N LEU A 111 4.00 -6.32 -17.80
CA LEU A 111 4.40 -7.58 -18.44
C LEU A 111 3.23 -8.55 -18.68
N THR A 112 1.99 -8.12 -18.38
CA THR A 112 0.82 -8.95 -18.65
C THR A 112 0.72 -9.22 -20.14
N GLU A 113 0.52 -10.48 -20.53
CA GLU A 113 0.35 -10.86 -21.93
C GLU A 113 -0.86 -10.16 -22.56
N ASP A 114 -0.71 -9.67 -23.78
CA ASP A 114 -1.79 -8.99 -24.53
C ASP A 114 -2.98 -9.93 -24.78
N SER A 115 -2.72 -11.24 -24.84
CA SER A 115 -3.75 -12.29 -24.95
C SER A 115 -4.69 -12.34 -23.74
N LEU A 116 -4.27 -11.87 -22.57
CA LEU A 116 -5.07 -11.78 -21.35
C LEU A 116 -5.84 -10.44 -21.28
N GLY A 117 -6.49 -10.02 -22.35
CA GLY A 117 -7.20 -8.71 -22.37
C GLY A 117 -8.29 -8.56 -21.30
N ILE A 118 -8.92 -9.67 -20.88
CA ILE A 118 -10.03 -9.67 -19.92
C ILE A 118 -9.87 -10.82 -18.93
N CYS A 119 -9.81 -10.48 -17.64
CA CYS A 119 -9.86 -11.42 -16.52
C CYS A 119 -10.94 -10.96 -15.54
N LEU A 120 -12.17 -11.46 -15.72
CA LEU A 120 -13.30 -11.13 -14.85
C LEU A 120 -13.22 -11.93 -13.56
N VAL A 121 -13.39 -11.23 -12.45
CA VAL A 121 -13.48 -11.79 -11.10
C VAL A 121 -14.49 -10.99 -10.28
N GLU A 122 -15.11 -11.64 -9.30
CA GLU A 122 -15.96 -10.98 -8.33
C GLU A 122 -15.07 -10.39 -7.22
N ALA A 123 -14.91 -9.07 -7.21
CA ALA A 123 -14.02 -8.40 -6.28
C ALA A 123 -14.41 -6.93 -6.04
N ASP A 124 -13.91 -6.36 -4.94
CA ASP A 124 -14.00 -4.93 -4.65
C ASP A 124 -12.89 -4.18 -5.38
N LYS A 125 -13.30 -3.40 -6.40
CA LYS A 125 -12.39 -2.61 -7.24
C LYS A 125 -11.49 -1.67 -6.44
N GLY A 126 -12.04 -1.03 -5.40
CA GLY A 126 -11.30 -0.08 -4.57
C GLY A 126 -10.21 -0.77 -3.74
N LEU A 127 -10.55 -1.92 -3.15
CA LEU A 127 -9.60 -2.72 -2.37
C LEU A 127 -8.49 -3.32 -3.27
N ILE A 128 -8.82 -3.83 -4.44
CA ILE A 128 -7.81 -4.35 -5.39
C ILE A 128 -6.86 -3.23 -5.83
N GLY A 129 -7.38 -2.06 -6.20
CA GLY A 129 -6.54 -0.91 -6.53
C GLY A 129 -5.64 -0.48 -5.36
N ARG A 130 -6.16 -0.54 -4.12
CA ARG A 130 -5.38 -0.26 -2.91
C ARG A 130 -4.26 -1.28 -2.70
N ALA A 131 -4.52 -2.56 -2.91
CA ALA A 131 -3.51 -3.60 -2.81
C ALA A 131 -2.39 -3.39 -3.83
N ALA A 132 -2.73 -3.19 -5.10
CA ALA A 132 -1.77 -2.92 -6.16
C ALA A 132 -0.93 -1.66 -5.86
N GLY A 133 -1.56 -0.56 -5.46
CA GLY A 133 -0.87 0.68 -5.08
C GLY A 133 0.09 0.51 -3.90
N ASN A 134 -0.31 -0.28 -2.88
CA ASN A 134 0.57 -0.60 -1.75
C ASN A 134 1.79 -1.41 -2.16
N LEU A 135 1.65 -2.34 -3.12
CA LEU A 135 2.77 -3.12 -3.64
C LEU A 135 3.76 -2.24 -4.41
N LEU A 136 3.27 -1.37 -5.30
CA LEU A 136 4.11 -0.39 -6.01
C LEU A 136 4.86 0.54 -5.04
N GLN A 137 4.13 1.07 -4.06
CA GLN A 137 4.73 1.95 -3.05
C GLN A 137 5.77 1.23 -2.19
N ASN A 138 5.57 -0.08 -1.94
CA ASN A 138 6.52 -0.89 -1.21
C ASN A 138 7.87 -0.98 -1.94
N SER A 139 7.86 -1.25 -3.25
CA SER A 139 9.09 -1.29 -4.06
C SER A 139 9.86 0.04 -4.02
N ILE A 140 9.16 1.20 -4.13
CA ILE A 140 9.80 2.52 -4.00
C ILE A 140 10.38 2.73 -2.61
N ASN A 141 9.61 2.38 -1.58
CA ASN A 141 9.98 2.63 -0.19
C ASN A 141 11.24 1.88 0.24
N HIS A 142 11.44 0.69 -0.28
CA HIS A 142 12.57 -0.16 0.07
C HIS A 142 13.79 0.04 -0.84
N ASN A 143 13.64 0.76 -1.95
CA ASN A 143 14.72 1.01 -2.90
C ASN A 143 14.93 2.53 -3.11
N PRO A 144 15.47 3.27 -2.12
CA PRO A 144 15.61 4.74 -2.19
C PRO A 144 16.54 5.20 -3.33
N GLU A 145 17.48 4.36 -3.76
CA GLU A 145 18.38 4.64 -4.87
C GLU A 145 17.72 4.45 -6.25
N GLY A 146 16.55 3.82 -6.29
CA GLY A 146 15.80 3.47 -7.50
C GLY A 146 15.74 1.97 -7.74
N CYS A 147 14.76 1.55 -8.50
CA CYS A 147 14.61 0.17 -9.00
C CYS A 147 13.60 0.15 -10.15
N SER A 148 13.71 -0.86 -11.00
CA SER A 148 12.67 -1.18 -11.98
C SER A 148 11.58 -2.03 -11.30
N ILE A 149 10.33 -1.72 -11.57
CA ILE A 149 9.17 -2.44 -11.01
C ILE A 149 8.47 -3.16 -12.16
N TYR A 150 8.15 -4.43 -11.95
CA TYR A 150 7.52 -5.30 -12.95
C TYR A 150 6.14 -5.72 -12.44
N VAL A 151 5.11 -5.45 -13.23
CA VAL A 151 3.72 -5.78 -12.87
C VAL A 151 3.16 -6.76 -13.88
N THR A 152 2.68 -7.89 -13.38
CA THR A 152 2.07 -8.94 -14.20
C THR A 152 0.71 -9.32 -13.61
N VAL A 153 -0.30 -9.47 -14.46
CA VAL A 153 -1.56 -10.14 -14.12
C VAL A 153 -1.62 -11.42 -14.92
N GLU A 154 -1.86 -12.53 -14.23
CA GLU A 154 -1.92 -13.86 -14.81
C GLU A 154 -3.27 -14.49 -14.48
N LYS A 155 -3.79 -15.33 -15.40
CA LYS A 155 -4.96 -16.18 -15.15
C LYS A 155 -4.52 -17.64 -15.06
N ASP A 156 -4.86 -18.26 -13.93
CA ASP A 156 -4.63 -19.69 -13.72
C ASP A 156 -5.98 -20.36 -13.43
N LYS A 157 -6.54 -21.00 -14.46
CA LYS A 157 -7.89 -21.62 -14.43
C LYS A 157 -8.96 -20.59 -14.00
N ASP A 158 -9.49 -20.73 -12.79
CA ASP A 158 -10.54 -19.88 -12.22
C ASP A 158 -10.01 -18.80 -11.28
N ARG A 159 -8.67 -18.62 -11.22
CA ARG A 159 -8.02 -17.62 -10.37
C ARG A 159 -7.25 -16.62 -11.19
N CYS A 160 -7.23 -15.38 -10.73
CA CYS A 160 -6.31 -14.37 -11.24
C CYS A 160 -5.21 -14.15 -10.19
N ARG A 161 -3.98 -13.89 -10.66
CA ARG A 161 -2.85 -13.54 -9.84
C ARG A 161 -2.36 -12.15 -10.25
N ILE A 162 -2.11 -11.31 -9.26
CA ILE A 162 -1.40 -10.05 -9.45
C ILE A 162 -0.02 -10.25 -8.86
N ARG A 163 1.01 -10.08 -9.69
CA ARG A 163 2.41 -10.19 -9.31
C ARG A 163 3.07 -8.83 -9.44
N VAL A 164 3.74 -8.39 -8.40
CA VAL A 164 4.60 -7.20 -8.41
C VAL A 164 5.99 -7.63 -7.98
N GLU A 165 6.98 -7.34 -8.82
CA GLU A 165 8.38 -7.68 -8.63
C GLU A 165 9.23 -6.41 -8.74
N ASP A 166 10.40 -6.38 -8.12
CA ASP A 166 11.41 -5.35 -8.39
C ASP A 166 12.80 -5.97 -8.58
N ASP A 167 13.74 -5.16 -9.09
CA ASP A 167 15.16 -5.51 -9.23
C ASP A 167 16.04 -4.83 -8.17
N GLY A 168 15.41 -4.42 -7.05
CA GLY A 168 16.08 -3.70 -5.97
C GLY A 168 16.91 -4.57 -5.04
N GLN A 169 17.07 -4.10 -3.79
CA GLN A 169 17.92 -4.78 -2.78
C GLN A 169 17.43 -6.18 -2.39
N GLY A 170 16.15 -6.50 -2.66
CA GLY A 170 15.54 -7.73 -2.19
C GLY A 170 15.46 -7.84 -0.67
N ILE A 171 15.33 -9.07 -0.18
CA ILE A 171 15.29 -9.40 1.25
C ILE A 171 16.16 -10.61 1.54
N THR A 172 16.61 -10.74 2.79
CA THR A 172 17.35 -11.93 3.24
C THR A 172 16.38 -13.09 3.53
N GLU A 173 16.91 -14.33 3.52
CA GLU A 173 16.12 -15.52 3.91
C GLU A 173 15.51 -15.36 5.31
N GLU A 174 16.26 -14.81 6.26
CA GLU A 174 15.78 -14.57 7.63
C GLU A 174 14.58 -13.60 7.65
N GLN A 175 14.65 -12.53 6.85
CA GLN A 175 13.53 -11.58 6.71
C GLN A 175 12.34 -12.22 6.03
N LEU A 176 12.56 -13.05 5.02
CA LEU A 176 11.52 -13.78 4.31
C LEU A 176 10.79 -14.75 5.24
N GLU A 177 11.52 -15.51 6.06
CA GLU A 177 10.94 -16.39 7.06
C GLU A 177 10.09 -15.61 8.09
N LYS A 178 10.60 -14.49 8.60
CA LYS A 178 9.86 -13.63 9.51
C LYS A 178 8.56 -13.11 8.88
N LEU A 179 8.60 -12.60 7.65
CA LEU A 179 7.43 -12.09 6.92
C LEU A 179 6.36 -13.17 6.69
N ASN A 180 6.77 -14.42 6.52
CA ASN A 180 5.85 -15.54 6.31
C ASN A 180 5.22 -16.07 7.60
N HIS A 181 5.94 -16.01 8.74
CA HIS A 181 5.54 -16.66 9.98
C HIS A 181 5.00 -15.71 11.05
N GLU A 182 5.41 -14.44 11.05
CA GLU A 182 4.97 -13.49 12.08
C GLU A 182 3.78 -12.64 11.64
N PRO A 183 2.79 -12.40 12.53
CA PRO A 183 1.80 -11.36 12.31
C PRO A 183 2.51 -10.03 12.12
N HIS A 184 2.26 -9.31 11.06
CA HIS A 184 2.98 -8.12 10.61
C HIS A 184 2.95 -6.90 11.56
N TYR A 185 2.42 -7.05 12.76
CA TYR A 185 2.45 -6.03 13.80
C TYR A 185 3.83 -5.76 14.39
N MET A 186 4.78 -6.69 14.20
CA MET A 186 6.04 -6.68 14.95
C MET A 186 7.27 -6.27 14.15
N MET A 187 7.13 -5.89 12.90
CA MET A 187 8.28 -5.40 12.12
C MET A 187 8.61 -3.92 12.38
N CYS A 188 8.24 -3.40 13.53
CA CYS A 188 8.84 -2.20 14.09
C CYS A 188 10.12 -2.63 14.82
N ASP A 189 11.18 -2.94 14.10
CA ASP A 189 12.50 -3.03 14.70
C ASP A 189 12.87 -1.63 15.18
N GLU A 190 12.88 -1.44 16.49
CA GLU A 190 13.21 -0.18 17.17
C GLU A 190 14.63 0.33 16.84
N ASN A 191 15.44 -0.49 16.15
CA ASN A 191 16.84 -0.21 15.89
C ASN A 191 17.14 0.29 14.47
N VAL A 192 16.16 0.40 13.58
CA VAL A 192 16.39 0.92 12.23
C VAL A 192 15.67 2.25 12.07
N THR A 193 16.38 3.32 12.40
CA THR A 193 15.98 4.70 12.14
C THR A 193 15.62 4.89 10.67
N GLY A 194 14.32 4.90 10.36
CA GLY A 194 13.79 5.24 9.03
C GLY A 194 13.00 4.15 8.30
N GLN A 195 13.00 2.91 8.75
CA GLN A 195 12.24 1.85 8.09
C GLN A 195 10.76 1.86 8.47
N ARG A 196 9.97 1.75 7.45
CA ARG A 196 8.58 2.14 7.30
C ARG A 196 7.68 0.99 7.69
N HIS A 197 6.69 1.31 8.45
CA HIS A 197 5.65 0.47 9.02
C HIS A 197 5.16 -0.58 8.01
N GLY A 198 5.22 -1.86 8.37
CA GLY A 198 4.78 -3.01 7.56
C GLY A 198 3.27 -3.10 7.31
N LEU A 199 2.51 -1.99 7.52
CA LEU A 199 1.07 -1.92 7.31
C LEU A 199 0.68 -2.17 5.86
N GLY A 200 1.50 -1.77 4.89
CA GLY A 200 1.20 -1.95 3.47
C GLY A 200 1.01 -3.42 3.10
N LEU A 201 1.95 -4.29 3.47
CA LEU A 201 1.85 -5.73 3.21
C LEU A 201 0.75 -6.41 4.04
N LEU A 202 0.52 -5.94 5.28
CA LEU A 202 -0.61 -6.42 6.08
C LEU A 202 -1.94 -6.15 5.39
N ILE A 203 -2.14 -4.92 4.90
CA ILE A 203 -3.36 -4.54 4.17
C ILE A 203 -3.50 -5.39 2.91
N VAL A 204 -2.42 -5.59 2.14
CA VAL A 204 -2.44 -6.44 0.94
C VAL A 204 -2.87 -7.86 1.29
N ARG A 205 -2.31 -8.46 2.34
CA ARG A 205 -2.69 -9.80 2.82
C ARG A 205 -4.17 -9.86 3.23
N GLN A 206 -4.65 -8.89 3.98
CA GLN A 206 -6.06 -8.85 4.41
C GLN A 206 -7.00 -8.66 3.22
N ILE A 207 -6.63 -7.82 2.24
CA ILE A 207 -7.41 -7.67 1.01
C ILE A 207 -7.46 -8.99 0.24
N ALA A 208 -6.35 -9.69 0.08
CA ALA A 208 -6.35 -11.01 -0.55
C ALA A 208 -7.27 -11.99 0.19
N GLN A 209 -7.20 -12.03 1.52
CA GLN A 209 -8.04 -12.92 2.35
C GLN A 209 -9.54 -12.62 2.24
N VAL A 210 -9.92 -11.34 2.22
CA VAL A 210 -11.34 -10.93 2.07
C VAL A 210 -11.90 -11.37 0.72
N HIS A 211 -11.05 -11.47 -0.32
CA HIS A 211 -11.42 -11.99 -1.65
C HIS A 211 -11.24 -13.52 -1.78
N GLY A 212 -10.99 -14.24 -0.68
CA GLY A 212 -10.78 -15.69 -0.69
C GLY A 212 -9.45 -16.14 -1.32
N GLY A 213 -8.53 -15.18 -1.49
CA GLY A 213 -7.18 -15.40 -2.02
C GLY A 213 -6.13 -15.53 -0.92
N THR A 214 -4.87 -15.54 -1.36
CA THR A 214 -3.68 -15.63 -0.50
C THR A 214 -2.62 -14.65 -0.97
N MET A 215 -1.69 -14.28 -0.09
CA MET A 215 -0.50 -13.52 -0.44
C MET A 215 0.73 -14.41 -0.28
N GLN A 216 1.60 -14.38 -1.26
CA GLN A 216 2.92 -15.03 -1.24
C GLN A 216 3.99 -13.97 -1.41
N ILE A 217 5.10 -14.15 -0.71
CA ILE A 217 6.25 -13.26 -0.73
C ILE A 217 7.47 -14.10 -1.08
N GLY A 218 8.34 -13.58 -1.92
CA GLY A 218 9.53 -14.29 -2.37
C GLY A 218 10.61 -13.38 -2.93
N HIS A 219 11.62 -14.03 -3.52
CA HIS A 219 12.65 -13.37 -4.29
C HIS A 219 12.18 -13.18 -5.73
N SER A 220 12.34 -11.97 -6.24
CA SER A 220 12.09 -11.64 -7.63
C SER A 220 13.08 -12.38 -8.54
N ARG A 221 12.62 -12.82 -9.71
CA ARG A 221 13.49 -13.31 -10.78
C ARG A 221 14.46 -12.25 -11.31
N TYR A 222 14.22 -10.99 -10.98
CA TYR A 222 15.07 -9.87 -11.34
C TYR A 222 16.08 -9.50 -10.22
N GLY A 223 16.11 -10.24 -9.12
CA GLY A 223 17.07 -10.09 -8.03
C GLY A 223 16.57 -9.33 -6.80
N GLY A 224 15.41 -8.68 -6.89
CA GLY A 224 14.80 -7.92 -5.79
C GLY A 224 13.70 -8.71 -5.03
N PHE A 225 12.60 -8.05 -4.75
CA PHE A 225 11.49 -8.55 -3.96
C PHE A 225 10.29 -8.89 -4.83
N GLU A 226 9.55 -9.95 -4.47
CA GLU A 226 8.34 -10.39 -5.16
C GLU A 226 7.17 -10.50 -4.19
N VAL A 227 5.99 -10.04 -4.61
CA VAL A 227 4.72 -10.31 -3.95
C VAL A 227 3.70 -10.75 -4.99
N ILE A 228 2.98 -11.83 -4.65
CA ILE A 228 1.88 -12.39 -5.45
C ILE A 228 0.61 -12.41 -4.60
N ILE A 229 -0.49 -11.94 -5.15
CA ILE A 229 -1.83 -12.02 -4.54
C ILE A 229 -2.83 -12.60 -5.53
#